data_a95f61f50d8d30b6c6802a8a1ca334af
#
_entry.id   a95f61f50d8d30b6c6802a8a1ca334af
#
_cell.length_a   1.000
_cell.length_b   1.000
_cell.length_c   1.000
_cell.angle_alpha   90.00
_cell.angle_beta   90.00
_cell.angle_gamma   90.00
#
_symmetry.space_group_name_H-M   'P 1'
#
loop_
_entity.id
_entity.type
_entity.pdbx_description
1 polymer ?
#
loop_
_entity_poly.entity_id
_entity_poly.type
_entity_poly.pdbx_seq_one_letter_code
_entity_poly.pdbx_strand_id
1 'polypeptide(L)'
;MTLQQFPDACAFQPAMPKSKRWVSGIPTMELHLFWPTVGPMLERAIEHGDGGIKRWQIYDALKELKLQLWVGRVGMEIEGVLVTEMQIRPTGKVCILRHACGEDAAAWIKEGLPLIQAWAKAEGATVMELQGRRGWAKIMGKPWRERWVVMQRSL
;
A
#
# COMPACT_ATOMS: atom_id res chain seq x y z
N MET A 1 -20.17 -1.08 18.14
CA MET A 1 -18.98 -0.79 17.34
C MET A 1 -19.40 -0.76 15.88
N THR A 2 -19.59 0.40 15.32
CA THR A 2 -19.83 0.55 13.89
C THR A 2 -18.55 0.14 13.20
N LEU A 3 -18.58 -0.99 12.48
CA LEU A 3 -17.57 -1.29 11.48
C LEU A 3 -17.52 -0.08 10.55
N GLN A 4 -16.48 0.72 10.66
CA GLN A 4 -16.21 1.74 9.67
C GLN A 4 -15.97 0.99 8.37
N GLN A 5 -17.03 0.85 7.56
CA GLN A 5 -16.91 0.43 6.18
C GLN A 5 -16.03 1.49 5.51
N PHE A 6 -14.77 1.13 5.29
CA PHE A 6 -13.96 1.93 4.39
C PHE A 6 -14.69 1.92 3.05
N PRO A 7 -14.98 3.07 2.47
CA PRO A 7 -15.59 3.11 1.15
C PRO A 7 -14.72 2.26 0.23
N ASP A 8 -15.39 1.49 -0.59
CA ASP A 8 -14.75 0.56 -1.51
C ASP A 8 -13.63 1.30 -2.26
N ALA A 9 -12.40 0.81 -2.16
CA ALA A 9 -11.28 1.36 -2.94
C ALA A 9 -11.61 1.36 -4.45
N CYS A 10 -12.57 0.54 -4.89
CA CYS A 10 -13.18 0.58 -6.22
C CYS A 10 -13.80 1.92 -6.58
N ALA A 11 -14.34 2.70 -5.63
CA ALA A 11 -14.92 4.01 -5.90
C ALA A 11 -13.88 5.04 -6.42
N PHE A 12 -12.60 4.76 -6.21
CA PHE A 12 -11.48 5.59 -6.65
C PHE A 12 -10.73 5.02 -7.86
N GLN A 13 -11.36 4.14 -8.63
CA GLN A 13 -10.74 3.69 -9.88
C GLN A 13 -10.69 4.85 -10.87
N PRO A 14 -9.51 5.25 -11.33
CA PRO A 14 -9.43 6.20 -12.42
C PRO A 14 -10.03 5.56 -13.68
N ALA A 15 -10.71 6.36 -14.51
CA ALA A 15 -10.99 5.93 -15.87
C ALA A 15 -9.70 5.38 -16.48
N MET A 16 -9.75 4.17 -17.09
CA MET A 16 -8.56 3.51 -17.65
C MET A 16 -7.70 4.53 -18.40
N PRO A 17 -6.53 4.88 -17.92
CA PRO A 17 -5.71 5.86 -18.61
C PRO A 17 -5.25 5.26 -19.93
N LYS A 18 -5.15 6.09 -20.94
CA LYS A 18 -4.50 5.73 -22.20
C LYS A 18 -3.00 5.40 -22.02
N SER A 19 -2.42 5.74 -20.85
CA SER A 19 -1.09 5.30 -20.44
C SER A 19 -1.13 3.84 -20.02
N LYS A 20 -0.09 3.11 -20.34
CA LYS A 20 -0.02 1.66 -20.13
C LYS A 20 -0.05 1.24 -18.66
N ARG A 21 0.23 2.14 -17.73
CA ARG A 21 0.30 1.88 -16.27
C ARG A 21 -0.84 2.54 -15.52
N TRP A 22 -1.40 1.82 -14.57
CA TRP A 22 -2.44 2.34 -13.68
C TRP A 22 -2.46 1.60 -12.34
N VAL A 23 -2.98 2.24 -11.31
CA VAL A 23 -3.10 1.70 -9.96
C VAL A 23 -4.58 1.61 -9.60
N SER A 24 -4.97 0.52 -8.97
CA SER A 24 -6.31 0.34 -8.43
C SER A 24 -6.29 -0.30 -7.05
N GLY A 25 -7.23 0.11 -6.19
CA GLY A 25 -7.52 -0.61 -4.96
C GLY A 25 -8.31 -1.89 -5.24
N ILE A 26 -8.04 -2.93 -4.46
CA ILE A 26 -8.72 -4.23 -4.59
C ILE A 26 -9.74 -4.38 -3.47
N PRO A 27 -11.03 -4.54 -3.80
CA PRO A 27 -12.05 -4.80 -2.81
C PRO A 27 -11.79 -6.12 -2.07
N THR A 28 -12.10 -6.16 -0.79
CA THR A 28 -11.93 -7.36 0.03
C THR A 28 -12.65 -8.58 -0.54
N MET A 29 -13.81 -8.38 -1.16
CA MET A 29 -14.57 -9.44 -1.82
C MET A 29 -13.83 -10.10 -2.98
N GLU A 30 -12.96 -9.36 -3.65
CA GLU A 30 -12.17 -9.85 -4.80
C GLU A 30 -10.78 -10.33 -4.41
N LEU A 31 -10.39 -10.18 -3.15
CA LEU A 31 -9.05 -10.51 -2.66
C LEU A 31 -8.60 -11.92 -3.07
N HIS A 32 -9.49 -12.90 -2.97
CA HIS A 32 -9.20 -14.29 -3.33
C HIS A 32 -8.85 -14.49 -4.80
N LEU A 33 -9.35 -13.61 -5.70
CA LEU A 33 -9.03 -13.65 -7.13
C LEU A 33 -7.62 -13.15 -7.42
N PHE A 34 -7.17 -12.17 -6.66
CA PHE A 34 -5.85 -11.54 -6.83
C PHE A 34 -4.74 -12.23 -6.06
N TRP A 35 -5.10 -12.93 -4.97
CA TRP A 35 -4.14 -13.49 -4.04
C TRP A 35 -3.12 -14.46 -4.66
N PRO A 36 -3.48 -15.34 -5.60
CA PRO A 36 -2.50 -16.21 -6.26
C PRO A 36 -1.35 -15.45 -6.94
N THR A 37 -1.62 -14.23 -7.42
CA THR A 37 -0.62 -13.37 -8.05
C THR A 37 0.09 -12.46 -7.05
N VAL A 38 -0.67 -11.77 -6.18
CA VAL A 38 -0.10 -10.76 -5.27
C VAL A 38 0.56 -11.38 -4.04
N GLY A 39 0.12 -12.54 -3.59
CA GLY A 39 0.69 -13.22 -2.42
C GLY A 39 2.19 -13.48 -2.54
N PRO A 40 2.67 -14.11 -3.63
CA PRO A 40 4.10 -14.30 -3.87
C PRO A 40 4.88 -12.98 -3.99
N MET A 41 4.27 -11.93 -4.55
CA MET A 41 4.90 -10.61 -4.63
C MET A 41 5.07 -9.99 -3.25
N LEU A 42 4.06 -10.08 -2.39
CA LEU A 42 4.12 -9.61 -1.01
C LEU A 42 5.14 -10.39 -0.19
N GLU A 43 5.29 -11.69 -0.42
CA GLU A 43 6.32 -12.50 0.23
C GLU A 43 7.73 -11.98 -0.07
N ARG A 44 8.01 -11.63 -1.30
CA ARG A 44 9.27 -10.98 -1.68
C ARG A 44 9.47 -9.63 -0.97
N ALA A 45 8.41 -8.84 -0.84
CA ALA A 45 8.48 -7.58 -0.09
C ALA A 45 8.79 -7.81 1.40
N ILE A 46 8.22 -8.85 2.00
CA ILE A 46 8.45 -9.24 3.40
C ILE A 46 9.90 -9.70 3.60
N GLU A 47 10.42 -10.52 2.71
CA GLU A 47 11.81 -11.03 2.75
C GLU A 47 12.84 -9.89 2.72
N HIS A 48 12.53 -8.78 2.04
CA HIS A 48 13.38 -7.59 1.97
C HIS A 48 13.11 -6.57 3.09
N GLY A 49 12.10 -6.82 3.91
CA GLY A 49 11.72 -5.98 5.06
C GLY A 49 12.35 -6.45 6.38
N ASP A 50 11.69 -6.12 7.46
CA ASP A 50 12.12 -6.46 8.82
C ASP A 50 11.73 -7.87 9.27
N GLY A 51 10.96 -8.60 8.44
CA GLY A 51 10.48 -9.94 8.76
C GLY A 51 9.39 -9.98 9.85
N GLY A 52 8.86 -8.85 10.24
CA GLY A 52 7.90 -8.72 11.34
C GLY A 52 6.48 -9.24 11.04
N ILE A 53 6.22 -9.69 9.80
CA ILE A 53 4.89 -10.17 9.40
C ILE A 53 5.03 -11.34 8.44
N LYS A 54 4.04 -12.22 8.44
CA LYS A 54 3.92 -13.34 7.49
C LYS A 54 2.85 -13.06 6.45
N ARG A 55 2.98 -13.65 5.27
CA ARG A 55 2.04 -13.49 4.15
C ARG A 55 0.58 -13.77 4.56
N TRP A 56 0.33 -14.83 5.32
CA TRP A 56 -1.01 -15.16 5.78
C TRP A 56 -1.58 -14.12 6.76
N GLN A 57 -0.73 -13.46 7.56
CA GLN A 57 -1.18 -12.37 8.46
C GLN A 57 -1.62 -11.14 7.66
N ILE A 58 -0.93 -10.84 6.55
CA ILE A 58 -1.37 -9.78 5.62
C ILE A 58 -2.72 -10.13 5.03
N TYR A 59 -2.89 -11.39 4.57
CA TYR A 59 -4.18 -11.84 4.01
C TYR A 59 -5.33 -11.67 5.00
N ASP A 60 -5.15 -12.12 6.23
CA ASP A 60 -6.16 -11.99 7.27
C ASP A 60 -6.46 -10.53 7.60
N ALA A 61 -5.44 -9.68 7.71
CA ALA A 61 -5.60 -8.26 7.96
C ALA A 61 -6.31 -7.52 6.80
N LEU A 62 -6.10 -7.94 5.56
CA LEU A 62 -6.83 -7.45 4.40
C LEU A 62 -8.31 -7.85 4.46
N LYS A 63 -8.60 -9.11 4.82
CA LYS A 63 -9.98 -9.58 5.01
C LYS A 63 -10.70 -8.86 6.14
N GLU A 64 -9.99 -8.49 7.18
CA GLU A 64 -10.53 -7.76 8.33
C GLU A 64 -10.57 -6.24 8.12
N LEU A 65 -10.25 -5.75 6.92
CA LEU A 65 -10.19 -4.32 6.55
C LEU A 65 -9.20 -3.51 7.40
N LYS A 66 -8.26 -4.16 8.07
CA LYS A 66 -7.14 -3.50 8.77
C LYS A 66 -6.07 -2.98 7.84
N LEU A 67 -5.94 -3.62 6.69
CA LEU A 67 -5.05 -3.24 5.60
C LEU A 67 -5.84 -3.07 4.31
N GLN A 68 -5.31 -2.33 3.36
CA GLN A 68 -5.86 -2.16 2.01
C GLN A 68 -4.83 -2.59 0.98
N LEU A 69 -5.29 -3.27 -0.05
CA LEU A 69 -4.48 -3.77 -1.15
C LEU A 69 -4.63 -2.89 -2.37
N TRP A 70 -3.51 -2.52 -2.95
CA TRP A 70 -3.42 -1.79 -4.21
C TRP A 70 -2.56 -2.58 -5.18
N VAL A 71 -2.96 -2.60 -6.43
CA VAL A 71 -2.18 -3.23 -7.51
C VAL A 71 -1.83 -2.22 -8.57
N GLY A 72 -0.58 -2.29 -9.03
CA GLY A 72 -0.11 -1.60 -10.21
C GLY A 72 -0.21 -2.53 -11.42
N ARG A 73 -0.79 -2.04 -12.49
CA ARG A 73 -1.02 -2.83 -13.71
C ARG A 73 -0.41 -2.16 -14.92
N VAL A 74 -0.01 -3.01 -15.86
CA VAL A 74 0.24 -2.63 -17.24
C VAL A 74 -0.73 -3.42 -18.11
N GLY A 75 -1.68 -2.73 -18.73
CA GLY A 75 -2.80 -3.42 -19.35
C GLY A 75 -3.57 -4.28 -18.34
N MET A 76 -3.63 -5.59 -18.57
CA MET A 76 -4.28 -6.55 -17.65
C MET A 76 -3.30 -7.24 -16.71
N GLU A 77 -1.99 -7.04 -16.86
CA GLU A 77 -0.98 -7.69 -16.06
C GLU A 77 -0.68 -6.90 -14.79
N ILE A 78 -0.58 -7.61 -13.65
CA ILE A 78 -0.20 -7.04 -12.38
C ILE A 78 1.33 -7.02 -12.30
N GLU A 79 1.91 -5.83 -12.24
CA GLU A 79 3.36 -5.65 -12.12
C GLU A 79 3.81 -5.16 -10.75
N GLY A 80 2.88 -4.64 -9.97
CA GLY A 80 3.20 -4.11 -8.65
C GLY A 80 2.10 -4.34 -7.65
N VAL A 81 2.47 -4.35 -6.39
CA VAL A 81 1.58 -4.45 -5.25
C VAL A 81 2.01 -3.49 -4.16
N LEU A 82 1.04 -2.87 -3.51
CA LEU A 82 1.24 -2.02 -2.35
C LEU A 82 0.16 -2.33 -1.32
N VAL A 83 0.55 -2.34 -0.06
CA VAL A 83 -0.36 -2.47 1.08
C VAL A 83 -0.30 -1.19 1.90
N THR A 84 -1.46 -0.64 2.22
CA THR A 84 -1.62 0.51 3.11
C THR A 84 -2.31 0.11 4.40
N GLU A 85 -2.05 0.89 5.44
CA GLU A 85 -2.68 0.78 6.75
C GLU A 85 -3.14 2.15 7.21
N MET A 86 -4.37 2.23 7.73
CA MET A 86 -4.87 3.45 8.36
C MET A 86 -4.72 3.32 9.88
N GLN A 87 -3.98 4.22 10.49
CA GLN A 87 -3.81 4.28 11.95
C GLN A 87 -4.42 5.55 12.52
N ILE A 88 -5.13 5.41 13.64
CA ILE A 88 -5.59 6.55 14.45
C ILE A 88 -4.54 6.79 15.53
N ARG A 89 -3.99 8.00 15.54
CA ARG A 89 -3.00 8.47 16.53
C ARG A 89 -3.53 9.69 17.28
N PRO A 90 -3.00 10.05 18.43
CA PRO A 90 -3.40 11.27 19.12
C PRO A 90 -3.32 12.54 18.28
N THR A 91 -2.40 12.59 17.31
CA THR A 91 -2.20 13.71 16.41
C THR A 91 -3.06 13.68 15.15
N GLY A 92 -3.88 12.64 14.96
CA GLY A 92 -4.75 12.49 13.80
C GLY A 92 -4.61 11.13 13.11
N LYS A 93 -5.33 10.96 12.01
CA LYS A 93 -5.31 9.74 11.21
C LYS A 93 -4.16 9.75 10.22
N VAL A 94 -3.44 8.65 10.15
CA VAL A 94 -2.26 8.48 9.30
C VAL A 94 -2.48 7.33 8.33
N CYS A 95 -2.18 7.54 7.07
CA CYS A 95 -2.10 6.48 6.06
C CYS A 95 -0.65 6.04 5.91
N ILE A 96 -0.38 4.76 6.14
CA ILE A 96 0.97 4.19 6.10
C ILE A 96 1.11 3.30 4.88
N LEU A 97 2.10 3.56 4.05
CA LEU A 97 2.54 2.67 2.99
C LEU A 97 3.45 1.60 3.63
N ARG A 98 3.01 0.34 3.65
CA ARG A 98 3.65 -0.72 4.43
C ARG A 98 4.56 -1.63 3.63
N HIS A 99 4.00 -2.30 2.63
CA HIS A 99 4.68 -3.31 1.84
C HIS A 99 4.49 -2.99 0.36
N ALA A 100 5.58 -2.86 -0.35
CA ALA A 100 5.56 -2.60 -1.78
C ALA A 100 6.55 -3.50 -2.50
N CYS A 101 6.12 -4.10 -3.59
CA CYS A 101 6.95 -4.93 -4.45
C CYS A 101 6.48 -4.80 -5.90
N GLY A 102 7.38 -4.96 -6.83
CA GLY A 102 7.05 -4.99 -8.26
C GLY A 102 8.22 -4.58 -9.12
N GLU A 103 8.12 -4.89 -10.41
CA GLU A 103 9.04 -4.39 -11.42
C GLU A 103 8.79 -2.89 -11.60
N ASP A 104 9.87 -2.10 -11.64
CA ASP A 104 9.80 -0.65 -11.78
C ASP A 104 8.84 0.01 -10.76
N ALA A 105 8.90 -0.46 -9.50
CA ALA A 105 8.02 0.00 -8.44
C ALA A 105 8.04 1.53 -8.27
N ALA A 106 9.19 2.17 -8.50
CA ALA A 106 9.32 3.61 -8.45
C ALA A 106 8.41 4.33 -9.44
N ALA A 107 8.24 3.80 -10.64
CA ALA A 107 7.42 4.43 -11.67
C ALA A 107 5.92 4.29 -11.36
N TRP A 108 5.43 3.09 -11.09
CA TRP A 108 4.00 2.91 -10.85
C TRP A 108 3.54 3.48 -9.49
N ILE A 109 4.42 3.54 -8.47
CA ILE A 109 4.11 4.22 -7.21
C ILE A 109 3.94 5.72 -7.46
N LYS A 110 4.84 6.35 -8.20
CA LYS A 110 4.70 7.78 -8.54
C LYS A 110 3.41 8.07 -9.28
N GLU A 111 3.01 7.20 -10.21
CA GLU A 111 1.75 7.35 -10.93
C GLU A 111 0.52 7.09 -10.06
N GLY A 112 0.59 6.12 -9.16
CA GLY A 112 -0.51 5.73 -8.29
C GLY A 112 -0.66 6.57 -7.02
N LEU A 113 0.42 7.21 -6.58
CA LEU A 113 0.43 7.95 -5.33
C LEU A 113 -0.64 9.04 -5.23
N PRO A 114 -0.92 9.85 -6.27
CA PRO A 114 -2.00 10.83 -6.22
C PRO A 114 -3.36 10.21 -5.93
N LEU A 115 -3.66 9.04 -6.49
CA LEU A 115 -4.90 8.32 -6.24
C LEU A 115 -4.99 7.86 -4.79
N ILE A 116 -3.92 7.25 -4.28
CA ILE A 116 -3.86 6.77 -2.89
C ILE A 116 -3.95 7.94 -1.91
N GLN A 117 -3.31 9.07 -2.21
CA GLN A 117 -3.40 10.30 -1.42
C GLN A 117 -4.83 10.84 -1.38
N ALA A 118 -5.51 10.90 -2.52
CA ALA A 118 -6.89 11.35 -2.60
C ALA A 118 -7.82 10.44 -1.77
N TRP A 119 -7.65 9.13 -1.89
CA TRP A 119 -8.38 8.16 -1.09
C TRP A 119 -8.09 8.32 0.42
N ALA A 120 -6.83 8.37 0.82
CA ALA A 120 -6.43 8.53 2.21
C ALA A 120 -7.01 9.80 2.83
N LYS A 121 -6.99 10.91 2.08
CA LYS A 121 -7.58 12.18 2.49
C LYS A 121 -9.11 12.07 2.64
N ALA A 122 -9.79 11.41 1.72
CA ALA A 122 -11.23 11.15 1.80
C ALA A 122 -11.57 10.30 3.04
N GLU A 123 -10.69 9.38 3.43
CA GLU A 123 -10.79 8.59 4.66
C GLU A 123 -10.42 9.36 5.95
N GLY A 124 -10.08 10.64 5.83
CA GLY A 124 -9.75 11.51 6.94
C GLY A 124 -8.29 11.48 7.38
N ALA A 125 -7.39 10.89 6.60
CA ALA A 125 -5.96 10.96 6.91
C ALA A 125 -5.44 12.39 6.70
N THR A 126 -4.62 12.84 7.64
CA THR A 126 -3.96 14.13 7.60
C THR A 126 -2.47 14.02 7.25
N VAL A 127 -1.92 12.82 7.36
CA VAL A 127 -0.51 12.51 7.10
C VAL A 127 -0.41 11.20 6.35
N MET A 128 0.53 11.11 5.44
CA MET A 128 0.99 9.85 4.86
C MET A 128 2.39 9.55 5.36
N GLU A 129 2.64 8.28 5.67
CA GLU A 129 3.95 7.75 6.01
C GLU A 129 4.32 6.62 5.07
N LEU A 130 5.61 6.44 4.86
CA LEU A 130 6.17 5.26 4.26
C LEU A 130 7.13 4.62 5.27
N GLN A 131 6.87 3.38 5.60
CA GLN A 131 7.75 2.59 6.45
C GLN A 131 8.49 1.57 5.59
N GLY A 132 9.79 1.76 5.44
CA GLY A 132 10.57 0.92 4.56
C GLY A 132 12.06 1.23 4.60
N ARG A 133 12.80 0.60 3.71
CA ARG A 133 14.25 0.78 3.59
C ARG A 133 14.60 2.19 3.13
N ARG A 134 15.76 2.65 3.50
CA ARG A 134 16.28 4.01 3.20
C ARG A 134 16.25 4.36 1.70
N GLY A 135 16.36 3.37 0.81
CA GLY A 135 16.27 3.59 -0.64
C GLY A 135 14.98 4.27 -1.10
N TRP A 136 13.89 4.10 -0.37
CA TRP A 136 12.61 4.75 -0.65
C TRP A 136 12.68 6.28 -0.55
N ALA A 137 13.56 6.83 0.29
CA ALA A 137 13.74 8.27 0.41
C ALA A 137 14.16 8.93 -0.92
N LYS A 138 14.98 8.23 -1.71
CA LYS A 138 15.39 8.68 -3.05
C LYS A 138 14.25 8.61 -4.06
N ILE A 139 13.43 7.58 -3.97
CA ILE A 139 12.30 7.35 -4.88
C ILE A 139 11.20 8.40 -4.63
N MET A 140 10.87 8.64 -3.38
CA MET A 140 9.77 9.54 -3.01
C MET A 140 10.13 11.01 -3.22
N GLY A 141 11.35 11.43 -2.93
CA GLY A 141 11.76 12.81 -3.07
C GLY A 141 10.95 13.80 -2.23
N LYS A 142 11.07 15.10 -2.53
CA LYS A 142 10.25 16.15 -1.86
C LYS A 142 8.78 16.03 -2.27
N PRO A 143 7.80 16.30 -1.38
CA PRO A 143 7.95 16.86 -0.02
C PRO A 143 8.16 15.81 1.09
N TRP A 144 8.44 14.57 0.75
CA TRP A 144 8.70 13.52 1.73
C TRP A 144 9.98 13.80 2.49
N ARG A 145 9.97 13.51 3.79
CA ARG A 145 11.12 13.70 4.68
C ARG A 145 11.22 12.55 5.68
N GLU A 146 12.43 12.17 6.00
CA GLU A 146 12.70 11.19 7.05
C GLU A 146 12.33 11.77 8.42
N ARG A 147 11.60 11.00 9.24
CA ARG A 147 11.10 11.44 10.54
C ARG A 147 11.77 10.75 11.71
N TRP A 148 12.05 9.47 11.59
CA TRP A 148 12.63 8.66 12.65
C TRP A 148 13.33 7.44 12.05
N VAL A 149 14.17 6.81 12.86
CA VAL A 149 14.95 5.63 12.48
C VAL A 149 14.73 4.53 13.50
N VAL A 150 14.57 3.29 13.05
CA VAL A 150 14.55 2.11 13.89
C VAL A 150 15.96 1.55 14.00
N MET A 151 16.43 1.33 15.23
CA MET A 151 17.70 0.68 15.50
C MET A 151 17.45 -0.67 16.16
N GLN A 152 18.16 -1.71 15.73
CA GLN A 152 18.03 -3.07 16.27
C GLN A 152 19.40 -3.57 16.74
N ARG A 153 19.37 -4.40 17.79
CA ARG A 153 20.52 -5.15 18.28
C ARG A 153 20.07 -6.55 18.65
N SER A 154 20.78 -7.56 18.17
CA SER A 154 20.60 -8.94 18.67
C SER A 154 21.04 -9.05 20.12
N LEU A 155 20.26 -9.80 20.90
CA LEU A 155 20.55 -10.10 22.31
C LEU A 155 21.20 -11.49 22.46
#